data_97e4429ce072ad0c26f0236bf9cb16cc
#
_entry.id   97e4429ce072ad0c26f0236bf9cb16cc
#
_cell.length_a   1.000
_cell.length_b   1.000
_cell.length_c   1.000
_cell.angle_alpha   90.00
_cell.angle_beta   90.00
_cell.angle_gamma   90.00
#
_symmetry.space_group_name_H-M   'P 1'
#
loop_
_entity.id
_entity.type
_entity.pdbx_description
1 polymer ?
#
loop_
_entity_poly.entity_id
_entity_poly.type
_entity_poly.pdbx_seq_one_letter_code
_entity_poly.pdbx_strand_id
1 'polypeptide(L)'
;PYNMELLDSMGSVKDFFAAVFFVTLGAMVGWPTTTTAIIAAVVFLVNTILKPYVAAEIFKVSGYPDRASVLAGLSLSQVSELALILAIEAVTTGLITPVLFDGVILGGVASMFISSYVKANEERVYEHVSITRHPSASLGYTDHVIVIGGSTPGRHVAETLVEHGRD
;
A
#
# COMPACT_ATOMS: atom_id res chain seq x y z
N PRO A 1 -7.28 26.38 -11.23
CA PRO A 1 -7.19 25.62 -12.49
C PRO A 1 -5.77 25.08 -12.76
N TYR A 2 -4.72 25.87 -12.49
CA TYR A 2 -3.32 25.49 -12.78
C TYR A 2 -2.81 24.25 -12.04
N ASN A 3 -3.35 23.91 -10.87
CA ASN A 3 -2.91 22.75 -10.07
C ASN A 3 -3.27 21.40 -10.70
N MET A 4 -4.35 21.29 -11.45
CA MET A 4 -4.76 20.01 -12.07
C MET A 4 -3.88 19.66 -13.27
N GLU A 5 -3.59 20.63 -14.16
CA GLU A 5 -2.72 20.42 -15.32
C GLU A 5 -1.26 20.10 -14.90
N LEU A 6 -0.77 20.72 -13.80
CA LEU A 6 0.53 20.41 -13.26
C LEU A 6 0.58 18.99 -12.66
N LEU A 7 -0.45 18.56 -11.96
CA LEU A 7 -0.53 17.21 -11.38
C LEU A 7 -0.59 16.13 -12.47
N ASP A 8 -1.34 16.35 -13.55
CA ASP A 8 -1.43 15.42 -14.68
C ASP A 8 -0.08 15.34 -15.44
N SER A 9 0.57 16.49 -15.67
CA SER A 9 1.88 16.52 -16.30
C SER A 9 2.96 15.83 -15.45
N MET A 10 2.95 16.03 -14.14
CA MET A 10 3.86 15.36 -13.22
C MET A 10 3.59 13.84 -13.13
N GLY A 11 2.32 13.40 -13.25
CA GLY A 11 1.95 11.99 -13.32
C GLY A 11 2.64 11.29 -14.50
N SER A 12 2.50 11.84 -15.70
CA SER A 12 3.08 11.26 -16.92
C SER A 12 4.62 11.18 -16.87
N VAL A 13 5.27 12.21 -16.31
CA VAL A 13 6.73 12.25 -16.13
C VAL A 13 7.18 11.18 -15.14
N LYS A 14 6.49 11.05 -14.01
CA LYS A 14 6.76 10.01 -13.01
C LYS A 14 6.62 8.62 -13.62
N ASP A 15 5.55 8.35 -14.36
CA ASP A 15 5.30 7.04 -14.96
C ASP A 15 6.36 6.69 -16.02
N PHE A 16 6.82 7.67 -16.80
CA PHE A 16 7.92 7.49 -17.74
C PHE A 16 9.21 7.09 -17.02
N PHE A 17 9.60 7.82 -15.97
CA PHE A 17 10.82 7.49 -15.20
C PHE A 17 10.69 6.14 -14.48
N ALA A 18 9.52 5.81 -13.94
CA ALA A 18 9.27 4.50 -13.35
C ALA A 18 9.44 3.38 -14.40
N ALA A 19 8.89 3.55 -15.59
CA ALA A 19 9.05 2.58 -16.68
C ALA A 19 10.53 2.37 -17.04
N VAL A 20 11.29 3.46 -17.24
CA VAL A 20 12.73 3.40 -17.54
C VAL A 20 13.48 2.70 -16.41
N PHE A 21 13.17 3.03 -15.14
CA PHE A 21 13.77 2.40 -13.99
C PHE A 21 13.53 0.89 -13.95
N PHE A 22 12.28 0.44 -14.10
CA PHE A 22 11.96 -1.00 -14.07
C PHE A 22 12.53 -1.76 -15.27
N VAL A 23 12.58 -1.17 -16.46
CA VAL A 23 13.23 -1.77 -17.64
C VAL A 23 14.73 -1.94 -17.37
N THR A 24 15.39 -0.91 -16.86
CA THR A 24 16.83 -0.97 -16.54
C THR A 24 17.11 -2.01 -15.46
N LEU A 25 16.27 -2.02 -14.40
CA LEU A 25 16.37 -3.00 -13.32
C LEU A 25 16.20 -4.43 -13.84
N GLY A 26 15.21 -4.66 -14.71
CA GLY A 26 14.99 -5.96 -15.32
C GLY A 26 16.16 -6.42 -16.21
N ALA A 27 16.83 -5.49 -16.88
CA ALA A 27 18.02 -5.79 -17.70
C ALA A 27 19.26 -6.16 -16.87
N MET A 28 19.30 -5.80 -15.57
CA MET A 28 20.38 -6.17 -14.65
C MET A 28 20.20 -7.57 -14.06
N VAL A 29 19.00 -8.12 -14.06
CA VAL A 29 18.69 -9.43 -13.49
C VAL A 29 19.22 -10.53 -14.42
N GLY A 30 19.99 -11.46 -13.86
CA GLY A 30 20.51 -12.62 -14.57
C GLY A 30 19.46 -13.72 -14.78
N TRP A 31 19.90 -14.84 -15.38
CA TRP A 31 19.04 -16.01 -15.52
C TRP A 31 18.69 -16.60 -14.14
N PRO A 32 17.40 -16.81 -13.84
CA PRO A 32 17.00 -17.29 -12.53
C PRO A 32 17.48 -18.73 -12.28
N THR A 33 18.24 -18.87 -11.19
CA THR A 33 18.65 -20.17 -10.65
C THR A 33 17.64 -20.65 -9.60
N THR A 34 17.75 -21.91 -9.19
CA THR A 34 16.93 -22.43 -8.08
C THR A 34 17.14 -21.61 -6.80
N THR A 35 18.36 -21.19 -6.51
CA THR A 35 18.68 -20.36 -5.35
C THR A 35 18.02 -18.97 -5.47
N THR A 36 18.12 -18.35 -6.64
CA THR A 36 17.44 -17.08 -6.94
C THR A 36 15.93 -17.19 -6.73
N ALA A 37 15.31 -18.27 -7.21
CA ALA A 37 13.88 -18.50 -7.06
C ALA A 37 13.45 -18.67 -5.59
N ILE A 38 14.25 -19.37 -4.78
CA ILE A 38 13.99 -19.51 -3.33
C ILE A 38 14.08 -18.14 -2.64
N ILE A 39 15.11 -17.36 -2.91
CA ILE A 39 15.26 -16.01 -2.33
C ILE A 39 14.10 -15.13 -2.76
N ALA A 40 13.73 -15.14 -4.04
CA ALA A 40 12.60 -14.37 -4.54
C ALA A 40 11.28 -14.76 -3.85
N ALA A 41 11.04 -16.07 -3.64
CA ALA A 41 9.86 -16.54 -2.92
C ALA A 41 9.85 -16.08 -1.47
N VAL A 42 10.98 -16.13 -0.77
CA VAL A 42 11.11 -15.66 0.62
C VAL A 42 10.83 -14.15 0.69
N VAL A 43 11.48 -13.35 -0.15
CA VAL A 43 11.28 -11.89 -0.20
C VAL A 43 9.82 -11.57 -0.52
N PHE A 44 9.23 -12.25 -1.47
CA PHE A 44 7.81 -12.09 -1.83
C PHE A 44 6.89 -12.39 -0.65
N LEU A 45 7.03 -13.55 0.00
CA LEU A 45 6.19 -13.95 1.14
C LEU A 45 6.34 -13.03 2.34
N VAL A 46 7.56 -12.62 2.65
CA VAL A 46 7.82 -11.67 3.74
C VAL A 46 7.12 -10.34 3.48
N ASN A 47 7.18 -9.79 2.27
CA ASN A 47 6.56 -8.51 1.96
C ASN A 47 5.04 -8.60 1.81
N THR A 48 4.53 -9.69 1.24
CA THR A 48 3.09 -9.82 0.91
C THR A 48 2.27 -10.38 2.07
N ILE A 49 2.86 -11.15 2.96
CA ILE A 49 2.15 -11.82 4.07
C ILE A 49 2.66 -11.33 5.42
N LEU A 50 3.95 -11.53 5.71
CA LEU A 50 4.49 -11.29 7.06
C LEU A 50 4.45 -9.81 7.43
N LYS A 51 4.92 -8.95 6.55
CA LYS A 51 4.99 -7.49 6.81
C LYS A 51 3.61 -6.86 7.03
N PRO A 52 2.58 -7.07 6.17
CA PRO A 52 1.24 -6.54 6.42
C PRO A 52 0.59 -7.13 7.66
N TYR A 53 0.81 -8.41 7.97
CA TYR A 53 0.32 -9.03 9.20
C TYR A 53 0.90 -8.36 10.45
N VAL A 54 2.22 -8.24 10.52
CA VAL A 54 2.91 -7.59 11.65
C VAL A 54 2.48 -6.13 11.79
N ALA A 55 2.37 -5.40 10.67
CA ALA A 55 1.91 -4.02 10.69
C ALA A 55 0.47 -3.91 11.21
N ALA A 56 -0.44 -4.77 10.74
CA ALA A 56 -1.83 -4.78 11.21
C ALA A 56 -1.92 -5.05 12.72
N GLU A 57 -1.13 -6.02 13.24
CA GLU A 57 -1.10 -6.31 14.67
C GLU A 57 -0.55 -5.13 15.49
N ILE A 58 0.48 -4.44 15.01
CA ILE A 58 1.00 -3.23 15.67
C ILE A 58 -0.09 -2.15 15.77
N PHE A 59 -0.84 -1.90 14.69
CA PHE A 59 -1.93 -0.92 14.71
C PHE A 59 -3.07 -1.34 15.67
N LYS A 60 -3.43 -2.63 15.72
CA LYS A 60 -4.44 -3.14 16.66
C LYS A 60 -4.02 -2.94 18.12
N VAL A 61 -2.78 -3.30 18.44
CA VAL A 61 -2.24 -3.10 19.81
C VAL A 61 -2.15 -1.61 20.17
N SER A 62 -1.98 -0.74 19.18
CA SER A 62 -2.00 0.72 19.36
C SER A 62 -3.42 1.30 19.52
N GLY A 63 -4.47 0.47 19.53
CA GLY A 63 -5.85 0.88 19.78
C GLY A 63 -6.64 1.31 18.53
N TYR A 64 -6.12 1.06 17.34
CA TYR A 64 -6.87 1.35 16.11
C TYR A 64 -7.93 0.28 15.83
N PRO A 65 -9.06 0.63 15.20
CA PRO A 65 -10.09 -0.32 14.80
C PRO A 65 -9.52 -1.41 13.87
N ASP A 66 -10.02 -2.65 13.98
CA ASP A 66 -9.55 -3.80 13.19
C ASP A 66 -9.49 -3.52 11.70
N ARG A 67 -10.54 -2.91 11.12
CA ARG A 67 -10.59 -2.57 9.70
C ARG A 67 -9.47 -1.61 9.30
N ALA A 68 -9.29 -0.53 10.06
CA ALA A 68 -8.22 0.44 9.79
C ALA A 68 -6.84 -0.19 9.90
N SER A 69 -6.63 -1.07 10.89
CA SER A 69 -5.37 -1.78 11.11
C SER A 69 -5.03 -2.73 9.97
N VAL A 70 -5.99 -3.51 9.50
CA VAL A 70 -5.78 -4.43 8.36
C VAL A 70 -5.52 -3.66 7.06
N LEU A 71 -6.31 -2.62 6.76
CA LEU A 71 -6.11 -1.81 5.56
C LEU A 71 -4.76 -1.07 5.57
N ALA A 72 -4.34 -0.55 6.73
CA ALA A 72 -3.02 0.05 6.90
C ALA A 72 -1.90 -0.99 6.67
N GLY A 73 -2.05 -2.20 7.23
CA GLY A 73 -1.12 -3.31 7.00
C GLY A 73 -1.01 -3.68 5.52
N LEU A 74 -2.14 -3.85 4.83
CA LEU A 74 -2.17 -4.15 3.40
C LEU A 74 -1.52 -3.05 2.56
N SER A 75 -1.64 -1.79 2.95
CA SER A 75 -0.98 -0.67 2.28
C SER A 75 0.54 -0.72 2.35
N LEU A 76 1.10 -1.43 3.33
CA LEU A 76 2.55 -1.65 3.51
C LEU A 76 3.06 -2.93 2.84
N SER A 77 2.25 -3.67 2.11
CA SER A 77 2.54 -5.01 1.59
C SER A 77 3.52 -5.07 0.41
N GLN A 78 4.21 -3.99 0.07
CA GLN A 78 5.13 -3.95 -1.07
C GLN A 78 6.55 -3.56 -0.66
N VAL A 79 7.50 -3.92 -1.50
CA VAL A 79 8.87 -3.38 -1.43
C VAL A 79 8.87 -1.92 -1.91
N SER A 80 9.69 -1.09 -1.28
CA SER A 80 9.89 0.31 -1.72
C SER A 80 10.83 0.37 -2.91
N GLU A 81 10.59 1.26 -3.87
CA GLU A 81 11.53 1.57 -4.95
C GLU A 81 12.92 1.98 -4.42
N LEU A 82 12.96 2.68 -3.29
CA LEU A 82 14.23 3.02 -2.63
C LEU A 82 15.01 1.78 -2.17
N ALA A 83 14.32 0.72 -1.73
CA ALA A 83 14.98 -0.53 -1.35
C ALA A 83 15.60 -1.22 -2.57
N LEU A 84 14.99 -1.12 -3.75
CA LEU A 84 15.55 -1.64 -5.01
C LEU A 84 16.80 -0.83 -5.43
N ILE A 85 16.78 0.49 -5.27
CA ILE A 85 17.96 1.35 -5.52
C ILE A 85 19.11 0.98 -4.58
N LEU A 86 18.81 0.76 -3.29
CA LEU A 86 19.83 0.30 -2.32
C LEU A 86 20.38 -1.09 -2.66
N ALA A 87 19.55 -1.97 -3.23
CA ALA A 87 20.00 -3.29 -3.69
C ALA A 87 20.97 -3.16 -4.89
N ILE A 88 20.73 -2.22 -5.82
CA ILE A 88 21.66 -1.92 -6.92
C ILE A 88 23.00 -1.45 -6.36
N GLU A 89 22.98 -0.49 -5.44
CA GLU A 89 24.20 0.02 -4.81
C GLU A 89 24.95 -1.10 -4.06
N ALA A 90 24.22 -1.95 -3.34
CA ALA A 90 24.81 -3.05 -2.60
C ALA A 90 25.48 -4.10 -3.50
N VAL A 91 24.91 -4.41 -4.67
CA VAL A 91 25.55 -5.36 -5.59
C VAL A 91 26.73 -4.74 -6.33
N THR A 92 26.66 -3.46 -6.69
CA THR A 92 27.74 -2.75 -7.39
C THR A 92 28.96 -2.53 -6.51
N THR A 93 28.76 -2.33 -5.21
CA THR A 93 29.82 -2.21 -4.20
C THR A 93 30.31 -3.56 -3.67
N GLY A 94 29.71 -4.68 -4.12
CA GLY A 94 30.11 -6.02 -3.70
C GLY A 94 29.64 -6.41 -2.29
N LEU A 95 28.73 -5.66 -1.67
CA LEU A 95 28.14 -5.97 -0.36
C LEU A 95 27.21 -7.17 -0.40
N ILE A 96 26.55 -7.41 -1.52
CA ILE A 96 25.70 -8.58 -1.76
C ILE A 96 26.10 -9.29 -3.05
N THR A 97 25.82 -10.59 -3.10
CA THR A 97 26.09 -11.39 -4.31
C THR A 97 25.06 -11.12 -5.41
N PRO A 98 25.42 -11.28 -6.70
CA PRO A 98 24.46 -11.15 -7.80
C PRO A 98 23.23 -12.06 -7.63
N VAL A 99 23.38 -13.28 -7.13
CA VAL A 99 22.28 -14.22 -6.88
C VAL A 99 21.31 -13.69 -5.84
N LEU A 100 21.80 -13.05 -4.78
CA LEU A 100 20.95 -12.41 -3.77
C LEU A 100 20.24 -11.18 -4.35
N PHE A 101 20.96 -10.36 -5.11
CA PHE A 101 20.40 -9.22 -5.82
C PHE A 101 19.24 -9.65 -6.73
N ASP A 102 19.45 -10.63 -7.61
CA ASP A 102 18.43 -11.14 -8.53
C ASP A 102 17.19 -11.62 -7.77
N GLY A 103 17.36 -12.36 -6.68
CA GLY A 103 16.25 -12.83 -5.84
C GLY A 103 15.46 -11.69 -5.18
N VAL A 104 16.17 -10.69 -4.65
CA VAL A 104 15.54 -9.49 -4.05
C VAL A 104 14.74 -8.70 -5.08
N ILE A 105 15.31 -8.49 -6.28
CA ILE A 105 14.62 -7.77 -7.35
C ILE A 105 13.38 -8.52 -7.82
N LEU A 106 13.50 -9.81 -8.13
CA LEU A 106 12.37 -10.61 -8.61
C LEU A 106 11.25 -10.69 -7.57
N GLY A 107 11.58 -11.00 -6.31
CA GLY A 107 10.59 -11.07 -5.22
C GLY A 107 9.99 -9.71 -4.88
N GLY A 108 10.80 -8.65 -4.93
CA GLY A 108 10.37 -7.28 -4.70
C GLY A 108 9.39 -6.80 -5.76
N VAL A 109 9.74 -6.93 -7.03
CA VAL A 109 8.87 -6.54 -8.16
C VAL A 109 7.59 -7.36 -8.16
N ALA A 110 7.66 -8.68 -7.93
CA ALA A 110 6.47 -9.53 -7.80
C ALA A 110 5.55 -9.04 -6.67
N SER A 111 6.11 -8.64 -5.51
CA SER A 111 5.32 -8.08 -4.40
C SER A 111 4.63 -6.77 -4.76
N MET A 112 5.23 -5.91 -5.59
CA MET A 112 4.61 -4.68 -6.07
C MET A 112 3.39 -4.94 -6.96
N PHE A 113 3.47 -5.93 -7.88
CA PHE A 113 2.33 -6.32 -8.71
C PHE A 113 1.17 -6.83 -7.86
N ILE A 114 1.43 -7.76 -6.95
CA ILE A 114 0.40 -8.31 -6.07
C ILE A 114 -0.19 -7.24 -5.14
N SER A 115 0.65 -6.37 -4.57
CA SER A 115 0.19 -5.28 -3.72
C SER A 115 -0.72 -4.30 -4.45
N SER A 116 -0.43 -4.00 -5.72
CA SER A 116 -1.28 -3.14 -6.55
C SER A 116 -2.67 -3.79 -6.77
N TYR A 117 -2.70 -5.10 -7.02
CA TYR A 117 -3.95 -5.84 -7.15
C TYR A 117 -4.72 -5.91 -5.81
N VAL A 118 -4.03 -6.15 -4.70
CA VAL A 118 -4.62 -6.17 -3.36
C VAL A 118 -5.24 -4.82 -3.02
N LYS A 119 -4.54 -3.71 -3.29
CA LYS A 119 -5.06 -2.35 -3.08
C LYS A 119 -6.32 -2.07 -3.92
N ALA A 120 -6.33 -2.49 -5.17
CA ALA A 120 -7.50 -2.32 -6.04
C ALA A 120 -8.73 -3.11 -5.56
N ASN A 121 -8.53 -4.15 -4.74
CA ASN A 121 -9.57 -5.02 -4.20
C ASN A 121 -9.56 -5.09 -2.67
N GLU A 122 -9.08 -4.05 -1.99
CA GLU A 122 -8.81 -4.06 -0.54
C GLU A 122 -10.02 -4.46 0.32
N GLU A 123 -11.24 -4.05 -0.07
CA GLU A 123 -12.46 -4.40 0.63
C GLU A 123 -12.75 -5.91 0.57
N ARG A 124 -12.61 -6.51 -0.61
CA ARG A 124 -12.78 -7.96 -0.78
C ARG A 124 -11.73 -8.76 -0.02
N VAL A 125 -10.49 -8.26 -0.04
CA VAL A 125 -9.38 -8.90 0.71
C VAL A 125 -9.64 -8.79 2.20
N TYR A 126 -10.11 -7.64 2.69
CA TYR A 126 -10.49 -7.46 4.08
C TYR A 126 -11.59 -8.44 4.51
N GLU A 127 -12.64 -8.60 3.72
CA GLU A 127 -13.73 -9.54 4.01
C GLU A 127 -13.27 -10.99 4.14
N HIS A 128 -12.23 -11.39 3.40
CA HIS A 128 -11.67 -12.75 3.44
C HIS A 128 -10.65 -12.95 4.57
N VAL A 129 -9.87 -11.93 4.88
CA VAL A 129 -8.81 -11.98 5.92
C VAL A 129 -9.37 -11.75 7.31
N SER A 130 -10.45 -10.98 7.42
CA SER A 130 -11.11 -10.68 8.70
C SER A 130 -11.91 -11.90 9.17
N ILE A 131 -11.29 -12.76 9.98
CA ILE A 131 -11.93 -13.91 10.63
C ILE A 131 -12.99 -13.44 11.65
N THR A 132 -12.82 -12.27 12.21
CA THR A 132 -13.77 -11.63 13.11
C THR A 132 -14.68 -10.72 12.30
N ARG A 133 -15.82 -11.26 11.83
CA ARG A 133 -16.98 -10.42 11.50
C ARG A 133 -17.42 -9.70 12.78
N HIS A 134 -16.72 -8.65 13.15
CA HIS A 134 -17.43 -7.60 13.86
C HIS A 134 -18.27 -6.93 12.77
N PRO A 135 -19.60 -7.06 12.83
CA PRO A 135 -20.45 -6.17 12.05
C PRO A 135 -19.89 -4.79 12.37
N SER A 136 -19.56 -4.04 11.32
CA SER A 136 -19.29 -2.60 11.47
C SER A 136 -20.32 -2.15 12.48
N ALA A 137 -19.88 -1.75 13.69
CA ALA A 137 -20.84 -1.25 14.65
C ALA A 137 -21.53 -0.15 13.88
N SER A 138 -22.71 -0.46 13.40
CA SER A 138 -23.62 0.58 12.95
C SER A 138 -23.73 1.43 14.19
N LEU A 139 -22.94 2.50 14.24
CA LEU A 139 -23.17 3.55 15.20
C LEU A 139 -24.68 3.75 15.03
N GLY A 140 -25.45 3.43 16.08
CA GLY A 140 -26.91 3.28 16.00
C GLY A 140 -27.65 4.57 15.61
N TYR A 141 -27.01 5.39 14.80
CA TYR A 141 -27.55 6.57 14.17
C TYR A 141 -28.42 6.15 12.99
N THR A 142 -29.70 6.16 13.19
CA THR A 142 -30.70 6.06 12.12
C THR A 142 -31.22 7.47 11.85
N ASP A 143 -31.37 7.82 10.58
CA ASP A 143 -31.95 9.13 10.15
C ASP A 143 -31.03 10.35 10.46
N HIS A 144 -29.71 10.17 10.29
CA HIS A 144 -28.72 11.23 10.49
C HIS A 144 -28.26 11.85 9.15
N VAL A 145 -27.79 13.09 9.21
CA VAL A 145 -27.21 13.82 8.08
C VAL A 145 -25.68 13.87 8.25
N ILE A 146 -24.95 13.43 7.25
CA ILE A 146 -23.50 13.49 7.25
C ILE A 146 -23.03 14.74 6.49
N VAL A 147 -22.39 15.68 7.20
CA VAL A 147 -21.78 16.86 6.58
C VAL A 147 -20.29 16.57 6.31
N ILE A 148 -19.92 16.49 5.03
CA ILE A 148 -18.55 16.28 4.62
C ILE A 148 -17.88 17.62 4.30
N GLY A 149 -16.93 18.03 5.13
CA GLY A 149 -16.15 19.25 4.99
C GLY A 149 -16.31 20.19 6.18
N GLY A 150 -15.20 20.43 6.90
CA GLY A 150 -15.12 21.31 8.08
C GLY A 150 -14.86 22.80 7.76
N SER A 151 -15.02 23.21 6.50
CA SER A 151 -14.88 24.62 6.09
C SER A 151 -16.02 25.50 6.60
N THR A 152 -15.88 26.83 6.52
CA THR A 152 -16.92 27.78 6.98
C THR A 152 -18.33 27.44 6.46
N PRO A 153 -18.55 27.09 5.17
CA PRO A 153 -19.86 26.64 4.71
C PRO A 153 -20.34 25.34 5.37
N GLY A 154 -19.46 24.37 5.57
CA GLY A 154 -19.82 23.08 6.20
C GLY A 154 -20.25 23.26 7.66
N ARG A 155 -19.55 24.11 8.42
CA ARG A 155 -19.93 24.46 9.79
C ARG A 155 -21.31 25.13 9.84
N HIS A 156 -21.58 26.05 8.93
CA HIS A 156 -22.86 26.77 8.88
C HIS A 156 -24.03 25.82 8.57
N VAL A 157 -23.81 24.87 7.66
CA VAL A 157 -24.83 23.82 7.37
C VAL A 157 -25.02 22.93 8.61
N ALA A 158 -23.97 22.52 9.31
CA ALA A 158 -24.09 21.71 10.52
C ALA A 158 -24.85 22.45 11.63
N GLU A 159 -24.50 23.71 11.87
CA GLU A 159 -25.20 24.57 12.86
C GLU A 159 -26.71 24.70 12.52
N THR A 160 -27.04 24.96 11.25
CA THR A 160 -28.41 25.05 10.81
C THR A 160 -29.20 23.75 10.97
N LEU A 161 -28.55 22.58 10.71
CA LEU A 161 -29.20 21.28 10.88
C LEU A 161 -29.48 20.97 12.35
N VAL A 162 -28.52 21.26 13.24
CA VAL A 162 -28.73 21.12 14.69
C VAL A 162 -29.84 22.01 15.21
N GLU A 163 -29.92 23.27 14.76
CA GLU A 163 -31.02 24.21 15.11
C GLU A 163 -32.41 23.69 14.66
N HIS A 164 -32.45 22.90 13.58
CA HIS A 164 -33.69 22.29 13.08
C HIS A 164 -33.97 20.88 13.62
N GLY A 165 -33.21 20.45 14.67
CA GLY A 165 -33.44 19.18 15.37
C GLY A 165 -33.11 17.94 14.52
N ARG A 166 -32.17 18.05 13.60
CA ARG A 166 -31.57 16.92 12.88
C ARG A 166 -30.19 16.64 13.46
N ASP A 167 -29.99 15.42 13.97
CA ASP A 167 -28.72 14.91 14.48
C ASP A 167 -27.80 14.40 13.36
#